data_4a14bbee7142c5c8fddca1e3cbe1b51a
#
_entry.id   4a14bbee7142c5c8fddca1e3cbe1b51a
#
_cell.length_a   1.000
_cell.length_b   1.000
_cell.length_c   1.000
_cell.angle_alpha   90.00
_cell.angle_beta   90.00
_cell.angle_gamma   90.00
#
_symmetry.space_group_name_H-M   'P 1'
#
loop_
_entity.id
_entity.type
_entity.pdbx_description
1 polymer ?
#
loop_
_entity_poly.entity_id
_entity_poly.type
_entity_poly.pdbx_seq_one_letter_code
_entity_poly.pdbx_strand_id
1 'polypeptide(L)'
;MSHPTLNQGDAMSREDTSNLTLYAPTAKGRAELKAGSTQLSTTALKLLVMFDGRTVLSEVSRRAAGVSPGEIHEAVETLLRAKLIDVVKPGSVVDAEFGSFFEVPIDAMPESVSAKFREEADKGLQSLDQSGYYVSIAKQAPGKKVPANGSKYVVLVIEDNAPFITALRMLLKLEGYDPHVASSREEIVAALRLTPSPDVILLDVNLIDANGFDILARIRQHPALKTLPVIMLTAQSSRKDVLYALAHGANGYITKPFEHEALVKSLKSVLGLTG
;
A
#
# COMPACT_ATOMS: atom_id res chain seq x y z
N MET A 1 4.24 -35.58 -36.56
CA MET A 1 3.37 -35.66 -35.39
C MET A 1 4.03 -34.84 -34.28
N SER A 2 3.63 -33.58 -34.15
CA SER A 2 4.24 -32.62 -33.24
C SER A 2 3.24 -32.34 -32.11
N HIS A 3 3.60 -32.67 -30.89
CA HIS A 3 2.84 -32.32 -29.70
C HIS A 3 3.08 -30.84 -29.35
N PRO A 4 2.07 -30.06 -29.02
CA PRO A 4 2.26 -28.72 -28.48
C PRO A 4 2.59 -28.82 -26.99
N THR A 5 3.72 -28.26 -26.61
CA THR A 5 4.13 -28.00 -25.23
C THR A 5 3.22 -26.92 -24.62
N LEU A 6 2.48 -27.28 -23.61
CA LEU A 6 1.71 -26.36 -22.79
C LEU A 6 2.66 -25.42 -22.01
N ASN A 7 2.42 -24.15 -22.17
CA ASN A 7 3.18 -23.05 -21.58
C ASN A 7 2.87 -22.94 -20.08
N GLN A 8 3.80 -23.33 -19.22
CA GLN A 8 3.69 -23.26 -17.76
C GLN A 8 3.83 -21.84 -17.18
N GLY A 9 3.98 -20.82 -18.04
CA GLY A 9 4.17 -19.43 -17.60
C GLY A 9 2.89 -18.67 -17.19
N ASP A 10 1.72 -19.14 -17.63
CA ASP A 10 0.46 -18.37 -17.46
C ASP A 10 -0.30 -18.67 -16.14
N ALA A 11 0.07 -19.70 -15.42
CA ALA A 11 -0.62 -20.11 -14.19
C ALA A 11 -0.20 -19.26 -12.96
N MET A 12 1.09 -18.85 -12.88
CA MET A 12 1.60 -18.07 -11.75
C MET A 12 1.12 -16.61 -11.73
N SER A 13 0.79 -16.04 -12.88
CA SER A 13 0.31 -14.65 -12.97
C SER A 13 -1.15 -14.47 -12.52
N ARG A 14 -1.96 -15.52 -12.57
CA ARG A 14 -3.40 -15.47 -12.24
C ARG A 14 -3.70 -15.63 -10.75
N GLU A 15 -2.87 -16.35 -10.00
CA GLU A 15 -3.06 -16.52 -8.55
C GLU A 15 -2.65 -15.27 -7.75
N ASP A 16 -1.60 -14.54 -8.19
CA ASP A 16 -1.14 -13.33 -7.50
C ASP A 16 -2.13 -12.16 -7.65
N THR A 17 -2.82 -12.07 -8.80
CA THR A 17 -3.82 -11.03 -9.04
C THR A 17 -5.15 -11.30 -8.32
N SER A 18 -5.52 -12.57 -8.10
CA SER A 18 -6.76 -12.93 -7.39
C SER A 18 -6.72 -12.53 -5.92
N ASN A 19 -5.56 -12.58 -5.28
CA ASN A 19 -5.40 -12.29 -3.85
C ASN A 19 -5.60 -10.81 -3.49
N LEU A 20 -5.43 -9.89 -4.45
CA LEU A 20 -5.64 -8.45 -4.29
C LEU A 20 -7.04 -8.01 -4.77
N THR A 21 -7.88 -8.93 -5.23
CA THR A 21 -9.21 -8.61 -5.71
C THR A 21 -10.11 -8.15 -4.56
N LEU A 22 -10.83 -7.07 -4.81
CA LEU A 22 -11.84 -6.53 -3.92
C LEU A 22 -13.23 -7.00 -4.36
N TYR A 23 -14.06 -7.40 -3.43
CA TYR A 23 -15.45 -7.78 -3.69
C TYR A 23 -16.40 -6.94 -2.84
N ALA A 24 -17.53 -6.52 -3.43
CA ALA A 24 -18.58 -5.82 -2.71
C ALA A 24 -19.94 -6.52 -2.92
N PRO A 25 -20.80 -6.55 -1.89
CA PRO A 25 -22.16 -7.06 -2.06
C PRO A 25 -22.96 -6.19 -3.04
N THR A 26 -23.61 -6.82 -4.00
CA THR A 26 -24.58 -6.18 -4.88
C THR A 26 -25.84 -5.77 -4.11
N ALA A 27 -26.79 -5.09 -4.77
CA ALA A 27 -28.11 -4.84 -4.19
C ALA A 27 -28.79 -6.16 -3.81
N LYS A 28 -28.66 -7.20 -4.66
CA LYS A 28 -29.17 -8.55 -4.40
C LYS A 28 -28.47 -9.21 -3.21
N GLY A 29 -27.13 -9.09 -3.11
CA GLY A 29 -26.36 -9.61 -1.97
C GLY A 29 -26.76 -8.97 -0.65
N ARG A 30 -26.98 -7.66 -0.64
CA ARG A 30 -27.48 -6.95 0.55
C ARG A 30 -28.92 -7.36 0.93
N ALA A 31 -29.76 -7.65 -0.04
CA ALA A 31 -31.11 -8.15 0.19
C ALA A 31 -31.06 -9.57 0.78
N GLU A 32 -30.17 -10.44 0.28
CA GLU A 32 -29.96 -11.80 0.79
C GLU A 32 -29.53 -11.80 2.28
N LEU A 33 -28.63 -10.88 2.66
CA LEU A 33 -28.22 -10.70 4.06
C LEU A 33 -29.35 -10.26 4.99
N LYS A 34 -30.38 -9.59 4.45
CA LYS A 34 -31.56 -9.13 5.22
C LYS A 34 -32.69 -10.16 5.27
N ALA A 35 -32.69 -11.15 4.40
CA ALA A 35 -33.81 -12.06 4.19
C ALA A 35 -34.04 -13.07 5.36
N GLY A 36 -33.12 -13.19 6.31
CA GLY A 36 -33.25 -14.06 7.49
C GLY A 36 -33.27 -15.59 7.21
N SER A 37 -33.39 -15.98 5.94
CA SER A 37 -33.21 -17.35 5.46
C SER A 37 -32.48 -17.34 4.13
N THR A 38 -31.49 -18.21 3.97
CA THR A 38 -30.64 -18.26 2.78
C THR A 38 -30.38 -19.71 2.38
N GLN A 39 -30.21 -19.95 1.08
CA GLN A 39 -29.72 -21.24 0.55
C GLN A 39 -28.18 -21.26 0.40
N LEU A 40 -27.49 -20.21 0.82
CA LEU A 40 -26.06 -20.13 0.77
C LEU A 40 -25.41 -21.07 1.82
N SER A 41 -24.25 -21.63 1.47
CA SER A 41 -23.42 -22.32 2.43
C SER A 41 -22.97 -21.38 3.55
N THR A 42 -22.68 -21.92 4.72
CA THR A 42 -22.15 -21.13 5.87
C THR A 42 -20.92 -20.33 5.47
N THR A 43 -20.03 -20.91 4.66
CA THR A 43 -18.84 -20.24 4.15
C THR A 43 -19.20 -19.08 3.22
N ALA A 44 -20.11 -19.28 2.26
CA ALA A 44 -20.52 -18.23 1.35
C ALA A 44 -21.23 -17.07 2.08
N LEU A 45 -22.07 -17.36 3.06
CA LEU A 45 -22.70 -16.34 3.88
C LEU A 45 -21.70 -15.56 4.72
N LYS A 46 -20.72 -16.27 5.34
CA LYS A 46 -19.64 -15.66 6.11
C LYS A 46 -18.81 -14.70 5.24
N LEU A 47 -18.45 -15.11 4.02
CA LEU A 47 -17.70 -14.27 3.09
C LEU A 47 -18.56 -13.07 2.60
N LEU A 48 -19.84 -13.29 2.30
CA LEU A 48 -20.75 -12.23 1.86
C LEU A 48 -20.87 -11.10 2.89
N VAL A 49 -20.88 -11.46 4.21
CA VAL A 49 -20.87 -10.49 5.31
C VAL A 49 -19.53 -9.74 5.41
N MET A 50 -18.42 -10.42 5.08
CA MET A 50 -17.07 -9.85 5.21
C MET A 50 -16.65 -8.98 4.02
N PHE A 51 -17.30 -9.13 2.87
CA PHE A 51 -17.01 -8.32 1.69
C PHE A 51 -17.62 -6.93 1.84
N ASP A 52 -16.76 -5.92 1.96
CA ASP A 52 -17.12 -4.52 2.16
C ASP A 52 -16.74 -3.61 0.97
N GLY A 53 -16.13 -4.18 -0.07
CA GLY A 53 -15.59 -3.45 -1.21
C GLY A 53 -14.28 -2.73 -0.94
N ARG A 54 -13.69 -2.94 0.24
CA ARG A 54 -12.46 -2.27 0.72
C ARG A 54 -11.38 -3.26 1.15
N THR A 55 -11.80 -4.42 1.63
CA THR A 55 -10.89 -5.45 2.14
C THR A 55 -10.53 -6.44 1.03
N VAL A 56 -9.24 -6.66 0.80
CA VAL A 56 -8.75 -7.61 -0.21
C VAL A 56 -9.09 -9.05 0.17
N LEU A 57 -9.27 -9.91 -0.85
CA LEU A 57 -9.62 -11.31 -0.66
C LEU A 57 -8.64 -12.05 0.27
N SER A 58 -7.35 -11.78 0.17
CA SER A 58 -6.33 -12.37 1.03
C SER A 58 -6.55 -12.07 2.52
N GLU A 59 -6.97 -10.86 2.84
CA GLU A 59 -7.27 -10.47 4.23
C GLU A 59 -8.60 -11.04 4.70
N VAL A 60 -9.63 -11.06 3.83
CA VAL A 60 -10.91 -11.73 4.10
C VAL A 60 -10.67 -13.21 4.38
N SER A 61 -9.82 -13.86 3.57
CA SER A 61 -9.44 -15.28 3.74
C SER A 61 -8.76 -15.54 5.09
N ARG A 62 -7.87 -14.65 5.50
CA ARG A 62 -7.18 -14.75 6.80
C ARG A 62 -8.14 -14.60 7.97
N ARG A 63 -9.13 -13.72 7.87
CA ARG A 63 -10.17 -13.49 8.90
C ARG A 63 -11.22 -14.60 8.94
N ALA A 64 -11.39 -15.31 7.82
CA ALA A 64 -12.31 -16.44 7.72
C ALA A 64 -11.74 -17.72 8.39
N ALA A 65 -11.27 -17.61 9.64
CA ALA A 65 -10.63 -18.68 10.38
C ALA A 65 -11.39 -20.01 10.26
N GLY A 66 -10.66 -21.10 9.97
CA GLY A 66 -11.22 -22.45 9.87
C GLY A 66 -11.80 -22.80 8.49
N VAL A 67 -11.64 -21.94 7.48
CA VAL A 67 -12.05 -22.19 6.09
C VAL A 67 -10.82 -22.41 5.23
N SER A 68 -10.79 -23.49 4.46
CA SER A 68 -9.68 -23.79 3.55
C SER A 68 -9.66 -22.85 2.33
N PRO A 69 -8.49 -22.62 1.71
CA PRO A 69 -8.42 -21.79 0.49
C PRO A 69 -9.34 -22.30 -0.65
N GLY A 70 -9.51 -23.59 -0.79
CA GLY A 70 -10.42 -24.18 -1.78
C GLY A 70 -11.88 -23.85 -1.51
N GLU A 71 -12.34 -23.93 -0.25
CA GLU A 71 -13.71 -23.56 0.14
C GLU A 71 -13.97 -22.06 -0.05
N ILE A 72 -12.96 -21.21 0.17
CA ILE A 72 -13.06 -19.77 -0.10
C ILE A 72 -13.24 -19.53 -1.58
N HIS A 73 -12.44 -20.16 -2.42
CA HIS A 73 -12.53 -20.03 -3.88
C HIS A 73 -13.90 -20.46 -4.40
N GLU A 74 -14.39 -21.63 -3.99
CA GLU A 74 -15.72 -22.15 -4.37
C GLU A 74 -16.84 -21.22 -3.91
N ALA A 75 -16.75 -20.70 -2.70
CA ALA A 75 -17.75 -19.77 -2.17
C ALA A 75 -17.75 -18.42 -2.93
N VAL A 76 -16.58 -17.89 -3.27
CA VAL A 76 -16.45 -16.66 -4.09
C VAL A 76 -17.06 -16.89 -5.48
N GLU A 77 -16.76 -18.01 -6.15
CA GLU A 77 -17.37 -18.35 -7.43
C GLU A 77 -18.89 -18.48 -7.35
N THR A 78 -19.37 -19.13 -6.30
CA THR A 78 -20.80 -19.27 -6.07
C THR A 78 -21.49 -17.92 -5.91
N LEU A 79 -20.92 -17.02 -5.12
CA LEU A 79 -21.44 -15.68 -4.89
C LEU A 79 -21.41 -14.83 -6.16
N LEU A 80 -20.35 -14.91 -6.98
CA LEU A 80 -20.24 -14.24 -8.28
C LEU A 80 -21.30 -14.76 -9.27
N ARG A 81 -21.42 -16.09 -9.39
CA ARG A 81 -22.41 -16.74 -10.28
C ARG A 81 -23.83 -16.38 -9.90
N ALA A 82 -24.11 -16.28 -8.61
CA ALA A 82 -25.41 -15.87 -8.09
C ALA A 82 -25.65 -14.35 -8.19
N LYS A 83 -24.65 -13.57 -8.64
CA LYS A 83 -24.64 -12.10 -8.67
C LYS A 83 -24.94 -11.47 -7.32
N LEU A 84 -24.43 -12.07 -6.25
CA LEU A 84 -24.55 -11.56 -4.88
C LEU A 84 -23.38 -10.64 -4.51
N ILE A 85 -22.24 -10.82 -5.19
CA ILE A 85 -21.09 -9.94 -5.12
C ILE A 85 -20.65 -9.54 -6.54
N ASP A 86 -19.98 -8.39 -6.63
CA ASP A 86 -19.26 -7.96 -7.82
C ASP A 86 -17.80 -7.69 -7.48
N VAL A 87 -16.93 -7.88 -8.48
CA VAL A 87 -15.56 -7.41 -8.42
C VAL A 87 -15.57 -5.89 -8.42
N VAL A 88 -15.00 -5.30 -7.39
CA VAL A 88 -14.80 -3.85 -7.35
C VAL A 88 -13.66 -3.51 -8.29
N LYS A 89 -14.00 -2.98 -9.46
CA LYS A 89 -13.01 -2.45 -10.38
C LYS A 89 -12.39 -1.19 -9.76
N PRO A 90 -11.06 -1.01 -9.84
CA PRO A 90 -10.45 0.28 -9.50
C PRO A 90 -11.23 1.39 -10.23
N GLY A 91 -11.80 2.33 -9.47
CA GLY A 91 -12.61 3.44 -10.03
C GLY A 91 -14.13 3.25 -10.04
N SER A 92 -14.71 2.09 -9.70
CA SER A 92 -16.16 1.87 -9.74
C SER A 92 -16.91 2.15 -8.44
N VAL A 93 -16.20 2.22 -7.32
CA VAL A 93 -16.74 2.74 -6.05
C VAL A 93 -15.94 4.00 -5.74
N VAL A 94 -16.44 5.11 -6.26
CA VAL A 94 -15.93 6.42 -5.90
C VAL A 94 -16.37 6.66 -4.46
N ASP A 95 -15.54 6.26 -3.48
CA ASP A 95 -15.58 6.94 -2.21
C ASP A 95 -15.28 8.40 -2.52
N ALA A 96 -16.21 9.30 -2.23
CA ALA A 96 -16.05 10.73 -2.49
C ALA A 96 -14.73 11.26 -1.91
N GLU A 97 -14.20 10.59 -0.88
CA GLU A 97 -12.95 10.89 -0.20
C GLU A 97 -11.68 10.59 -1.04
N PHE A 98 -11.70 9.53 -1.87
CA PHE A 98 -10.56 9.14 -2.72
C PHE A 98 -10.77 9.40 -4.21
N GLY A 99 -12.02 9.62 -4.66
CA GLY A 99 -12.34 9.83 -6.06
C GLY A 99 -11.63 11.03 -6.67
N SER A 100 -11.34 12.03 -5.84
CA SER A 100 -10.63 13.26 -6.21
C SER A 100 -9.18 13.30 -5.73
N PHE A 101 -8.58 12.18 -5.30
CA PHE A 101 -7.23 12.19 -4.69
C PHE A 101 -6.20 12.92 -5.56
N PHE A 102 -6.24 12.75 -6.89
CA PHE A 102 -5.37 13.47 -7.82
C PHE A 102 -5.99 14.74 -8.41
N GLU A 103 -7.28 15.00 -8.20
CA GLU A 103 -8.01 16.13 -8.79
C GLU A 103 -8.08 17.35 -7.86
N VAL A 104 -8.06 17.12 -6.53
CA VAL A 104 -8.06 18.22 -5.55
C VAL A 104 -6.75 19.00 -5.68
N PRO A 105 -6.81 20.36 -5.76
CA PRO A 105 -5.62 21.20 -5.71
C PRO A 105 -4.82 20.94 -4.43
N ILE A 106 -3.49 20.95 -4.55
CA ILE A 106 -2.61 20.83 -3.39
C ILE A 106 -2.48 22.21 -2.77
N ASP A 107 -2.99 22.37 -1.56
CA ASP A 107 -2.82 23.60 -0.81
C ASP A 107 -1.35 23.77 -0.40
N ALA A 108 -0.84 25.00 -0.48
CA ALA A 108 0.47 25.30 0.05
C ALA A 108 0.52 25.02 1.56
N MET A 109 1.56 24.33 2.01
CA MET A 109 1.74 24.08 3.44
C MET A 109 1.86 25.40 4.21
N PRO A 110 1.23 25.54 5.40
CA PRO A 110 1.42 26.72 6.25
C PRO A 110 2.90 26.94 6.56
N GLU A 111 3.35 28.18 6.46
CA GLU A 111 4.75 28.56 6.64
C GLU A 111 5.31 28.17 8.03
N SER A 112 4.46 28.18 9.06
CA SER A 112 4.81 27.76 10.43
C SER A 112 5.15 26.26 10.54
N VAL A 113 4.52 25.41 9.72
CA VAL A 113 4.80 23.98 9.67
C VAL A 113 6.09 23.73 8.89
N SER A 114 6.27 24.43 7.77
CA SER A 114 7.47 24.30 6.95
C SER A 114 8.73 24.80 7.67
N ALA A 115 8.66 25.80 8.54
CA ALA A 115 9.80 26.33 9.30
C ALA A 115 10.34 25.32 10.32
N LYS A 116 9.45 24.64 11.06
CA LYS A 116 9.82 23.58 12.02
C LYS A 116 10.52 22.41 11.33
N PHE A 117 9.99 21.97 10.18
CA PHE A 117 10.60 20.88 9.40
C PHE A 117 11.92 21.28 8.78
N ARG A 118 12.10 22.54 8.36
CA ARG A 118 13.39 23.05 7.86
C ARG A 118 14.47 23.00 8.93
N GLU A 119 14.18 23.47 10.14
CA GLU A 119 15.15 23.44 11.25
C GLU A 119 15.56 21.99 11.62
N GLU A 120 14.62 21.06 11.66
CA GLU A 120 14.88 19.67 11.93
C GLU A 120 15.63 18.98 10.78
N ALA A 121 15.35 19.36 9.55
CA ALA A 121 16.05 18.88 8.37
C ALA A 121 17.50 19.40 8.30
N ASP A 122 17.72 20.67 8.65
CA ASP A 122 19.10 21.24 8.72
C ASP A 122 19.95 20.54 9.79
N LYS A 123 19.37 20.18 10.95
CA LYS A 123 20.05 19.37 11.98
C LYS A 123 20.39 17.96 11.48
N GLY A 124 19.48 17.34 10.72
CA GLY A 124 19.69 16.04 10.09
C GLY A 124 20.82 16.07 9.05
N LEU A 125 20.87 17.11 8.21
CA LEU A 125 21.86 17.28 7.16
C LEU A 125 23.27 17.55 7.70
N GLN A 126 23.43 18.27 8.82
CA GLN A 126 24.72 18.47 9.46
C GLN A 126 25.37 17.15 9.94
N SER A 127 24.55 16.17 10.30
CA SER A 127 25.00 14.83 10.66
C SER A 127 25.44 13.99 9.44
N LEU A 128 25.03 14.35 8.24
CA LEU A 128 25.25 13.60 6.99
C LEU A 128 26.51 14.03 6.24
N ASP A 129 26.91 15.30 6.37
CA ASP A 129 28.16 15.82 5.77
C ASP A 129 29.41 15.11 6.31
N GLN A 130 29.30 14.48 7.48
CA GLN A 130 30.41 13.75 8.11
C GLN A 130 30.58 12.30 7.63
N SER A 131 29.57 11.72 6.93
CA SER A 131 29.56 10.30 6.57
C SER A 131 29.72 10.01 5.07
N GLY A 132 29.77 11.03 4.22
CA GLY A 132 30.15 10.90 2.79
C GLY A 132 29.20 10.12 1.88
N TYR A 133 28.14 9.50 2.38
CA TYR A 133 27.18 8.71 1.59
C TYR A 133 25.76 8.75 2.16
N TYR A 134 24.81 9.09 1.27
CA TYR A 134 23.35 8.81 1.35
C TYR A 134 22.58 9.30 2.57
N VAL A 135 21.65 10.21 2.30
CA VAL A 135 20.68 10.68 3.28
C VAL A 135 19.73 9.54 3.63
N SER A 136 19.93 8.90 4.76
CA SER A 136 18.93 8.06 5.39
C SER A 136 18.43 8.77 6.64
N ILE A 137 17.41 9.61 6.47
CA ILE A 137 16.71 10.24 7.59
C ILE A 137 15.46 9.42 7.83
N ALA A 138 15.28 8.92 9.04
CA ALA A 138 14.07 8.22 9.42
C ALA A 138 13.59 8.77 10.77
N LYS A 139 12.41 9.38 10.78
CA LYS A 139 11.72 9.80 12.00
C LYS A 139 10.63 8.81 12.32
N GLN A 140 10.57 8.39 13.57
CA GLN A 140 9.49 7.54 14.04
C GLN A 140 8.14 8.21 13.77
N ALA A 141 7.22 7.48 13.14
CA ALA A 141 5.86 7.94 12.96
C ALA A 141 5.13 7.98 14.33
N PRO A 142 4.25 8.96 14.56
CA PRO A 142 3.44 8.98 15.76
C PRO A 142 2.48 7.79 15.78
N GLY A 143 2.63 6.92 16.76
CA GLY A 143 1.77 5.76 16.98
C GLY A 143 2.43 4.45 16.53
N LYS A 144 2.87 3.65 17.52
CA LYS A 144 3.39 2.31 17.28
C LYS A 144 2.25 1.41 16.82
N LYS A 145 2.13 1.15 15.51
CA LYS A 145 1.26 0.07 15.03
C LYS A 145 2.00 -1.25 15.22
N VAL A 146 1.50 -2.08 16.11
CA VAL A 146 1.93 -3.48 16.20
C VAL A 146 1.00 -4.25 15.27
N PRO A 147 1.51 -5.03 14.31
CA PRO A 147 0.67 -5.87 13.47
C PRO A 147 -0.18 -6.80 14.34
N ALA A 148 -1.45 -6.96 14.00
CA ALA A 148 -2.35 -7.83 14.73
C ALA A 148 -1.86 -9.28 14.65
N ASN A 149 -1.69 -9.95 15.81
CA ASN A 149 -1.49 -11.40 15.95
C ASN A 149 -0.46 -12.04 14.99
N GLY A 150 0.79 -11.52 14.96
CA GLY A 150 1.85 -12.16 14.18
C GLY A 150 1.76 -11.93 12.66
N SER A 151 0.92 -11.00 12.19
CA SER A 151 0.92 -10.57 10.81
C SER A 151 2.19 -9.77 10.49
N LYS A 152 2.58 -9.75 9.20
CA LYS A 152 3.71 -8.96 8.72
C LYS A 152 3.31 -7.50 8.56
N TYR A 153 4.28 -6.57 8.69
CA TYR A 153 4.07 -5.19 8.32
C TYR A 153 3.87 -5.07 6.81
N VAL A 154 2.83 -4.36 6.40
CA VAL A 154 2.52 -4.10 4.99
C VAL A 154 3.29 -2.87 4.53
N VAL A 155 4.16 -3.05 3.53
CA VAL A 155 4.95 -1.99 2.90
C VAL A 155 4.37 -1.71 1.52
N LEU A 156 3.75 -0.54 1.32
CA LEU A 156 3.31 -0.12 -0.01
C LEU A 156 4.49 0.52 -0.75
N VAL A 157 4.89 -0.08 -1.85
CA VAL A 157 5.93 0.41 -2.76
C VAL A 157 5.26 1.14 -3.92
N ILE A 158 5.48 2.44 -4.04
CA ILE A 158 5.02 3.27 -5.15
C ILE A 158 6.22 3.57 -6.05
N GLU A 159 6.30 2.87 -7.17
CA GLU A 159 7.44 2.81 -8.07
C GLU A 159 7.00 2.27 -9.43
N ASP A 160 7.57 2.73 -10.53
CA ASP A 160 7.23 2.27 -11.89
C ASP A 160 8.36 1.52 -12.60
N ASN A 161 9.56 1.50 -12.05
CA ASN A 161 10.69 0.74 -12.59
C ASN A 161 10.57 -0.75 -12.25
N ALA A 162 10.10 -1.57 -13.18
CA ALA A 162 9.83 -3.00 -12.95
C ALA A 162 11.04 -3.83 -12.45
N PRO A 163 12.28 -3.68 -12.98
CA PRO A 163 13.46 -4.32 -12.40
C PRO A 163 13.70 -3.95 -10.94
N PHE A 164 13.58 -2.67 -10.61
CA PHE A 164 13.77 -2.18 -9.24
C PHE A 164 12.67 -2.69 -8.29
N ILE A 165 11.42 -2.69 -8.73
CA ILE A 165 10.28 -3.27 -7.99
C ILE A 165 10.56 -4.73 -7.64
N THR A 166 11.03 -5.52 -8.62
CA THR A 166 11.31 -6.95 -8.43
C THR A 166 12.37 -7.16 -7.35
N ALA A 167 13.47 -6.42 -7.41
CA ALA A 167 14.55 -6.49 -6.43
C ALA A 167 14.07 -6.06 -5.04
N LEU A 168 13.33 -4.94 -4.97
CA LEU A 168 12.82 -4.38 -3.71
C LEU A 168 11.79 -5.31 -3.05
N ARG A 169 10.87 -5.91 -3.82
CA ARG A 169 9.92 -6.91 -3.31
C ARG A 169 10.62 -8.12 -2.71
N MET A 170 11.65 -8.63 -3.39
CA MET A 170 12.43 -9.76 -2.90
C MET A 170 13.12 -9.42 -1.57
N LEU A 171 13.78 -8.27 -1.51
CA LEU A 171 14.45 -7.76 -0.33
C LEU A 171 13.47 -7.61 0.85
N LEU A 172 12.33 -6.96 0.65
CA LEU A 172 11.33 -6.76 1.68
C LEU A 172 10.74 -8.08 2.19
N LYS A 173 10.49 -9.05 1.30
CA LYS A 173 10.03 -10.39 1.70
C LYS A 173 11.05 -11.15 2.55
N LEU A 174 12.34 -11.06 2.20
CA LEU A 174 13.43 -11.66 2.99
C LEU A 174 13.52 -11.07 4.39
N GLU A 175 13.27 -9.77 4.54
CA GLU A 175 13.26 -9.06 5.82
C GLU A 175 11.94 -9.25 6.60
N GLY A 176 11.03 -10.06 6.10
CA GLY A 176 9.79 -10.41 6.79
C GLY A 176 8.65 -9.42 6.63
N TYR A 177 8.75 -8.47 5.70
CA TYR A 177 7.68 -7.55 5.34
C TYR A 177 6.71 -8.17 4.31
N ASP A 178 5.53 -7.55 4.16
CA ASP A 178 4.55 -7.87 3.10
C ASP A 178 4.50 -6.71 2.08
N PRO A 179 5.25 -6.80 0.95
CA PRO A 179 5.32 -5.73 -0.03
C PRO A 179 4.13 -5.73 -0.98
N HIS A 180 3.37 -4.64 -1.01
CA HIS A 180 2.39 -4.31 -2.02
C HIS A 180 2.97 -3.28 -2.98
N VAL A 181 2.60 -3.31 -4.25
CA VAL A 181 3.16 -2.43 -5.29
C VAL A 181 2.05 -1.66 -5.98
N ALA A 182 2.33 -0.41 -6.29
CA ALA A 182 1.49 0.45 -7.12
C ALA A 182 2.40 1.25 -8.08
N SER A 183 2.14 1.13 -9.39
CA SER A 183 2.97 1.70 -10.46
C SER A 183 2.24 2.75 -11.30
N SER A 184 0.94 2.97 -11.07
CA SER A 184 0.12 3.99 -11.74
C SER A 184 -0.75 4.74 -10.74
N ARG A 185 -1.32 5.87 -11.16
CA ARG A 185 -2.26 6.65 -10.34
C ARG A 185 -3.44 5.83 -9.85
N GLU A 186 -4.00 5.01 -10.72
CA GLU A 186 -5.13 4.12 -10.41
C GLU A 186 -4.76 3.09 -9.36
N GLU A 187 -3.59 2.47 -9.50
CA GLU A 187 -3.08 1.49 -8.54
C GLU A 187 -2.74 2.13 -7.19
N ILE A 188 -2.17 3.34 -7.20
CA ILE A 188 -1.90 4.12 -5.97
C ILE A 188 -3.20 4.38 -5.21
N VAL A 189 -4.22 4.89 -5.88
CA VAL A 189 -5.53 5.15 -5.26
C VAL A 189 -6.15 3.86 -4.76
N ALA A 190 -6.09 2.78 -5.53
CA ALA A 190 -6.59 1.48 -5.13
C ALA A 190 -5.87 0.95 -3.87
N ALA A 191 -4.54 1.02 -3.85
CA ALA A 191 -3.73 0.56 -2.73
C ALA A 191 -3.95 1.37 -1.44
N LEU A 192 -4.12 2.69 -1.54
CA LEU A 192 -4.40 3.56 -0.40
C LEU A 192 -5.79 3.37 0.21
N ARG A 193 -6.73 2.81 -0.56
CA ARG A 193 -8.09 2.45 -0.11
C ARG A 193 -8.16 1.13 0.65
N LEU A 194 -7.13 0.28 0.57
CA LEU A 194 -7.15 -1.04 1.17
C LEU A 194 -7.34 -0.99 2.69
N THR A 195 -8.05 -1.98 3.19
CA THR A 195 -8.20 -2.21 4.63
C THR A 195 -7.69 -3.63 4.95
N PRO A 196 -6.68 -3.77 5.81
CA PRO A 196 -5.99 -2.69 6.54
C PRO A 196 -5.14 -1.79 5.63
N SER A 197 -5.00 -0.52 6.04
CA SER A 197 -4.08 0.41 5.38
C SER A 197 -2.64 -0.10 5.50
N PRO A 198 -1.75 0.23 4.54
CA PRO A 198 -0.33 -0.08 4.69
C PRO A 198 0.24 0.53 5.97
N ASP A 199 1.30 -0.09 6.49
CA ASP A 199 1.99 0.39 7.69
C ASP A 199 3.01 1.46 7.37
N VAL A 200 3.56 1.43 6.15
CA VAL A 200 4.53 2.41 5.63
C VAL A 200 4.48 2.43 4.11
N ILE A 201 4.77 3.60 3.54
CA ILE A 201 4.91 3.80 2.09
C ILE A 201 6.39 4.03 1.77
N LEU A 202 6.90 3.32 0.75
CA LEU A 202 8.12 3.64 0.03
C LEU A 202 7.71 4.31 -1.28
N LEU A 203 8.11 5.55 -1.50
CA LEU A 203 7.59 6.40 -2.57
C LEU A 203 8.73 6.96 -3.43
N ASP A 204 8.75 6.61 -4.73
CA ASP A 204 9.63 7.29 -5.66
C ASP A 204 9.12 8.71 -5.98
N VAL A 205 10.07 9.60 -6.24
CA VAL A 205 9.77 10.97 -6.68
C VAL A 205 9.40 11.00 -8.16
N ASN A 206 10.10 10.23 -8.98
CA ASN A 206 9.98 10.27 -10.43
C ASN A 206 9.14 9.09 -10.93
N LEU A 207 7.84 9.27 -11.02
CA LEU A 207 6.92 8.30 -11.62
C LEU A 207 6.51 8.78 -13.02
N ILE A 208 6.16 7.84 -13.90
CA ILE A 208 5.80 8.14 -15.29
C ILE A 208 4.58 9.07 -15.37
N ASP A 209 3.58 8.84 -14.53
CA ASP A 209 2.29 9.55 -14.59
C ASP A 209 2.01 10.47 -13.40
N ALA A 210 2.94 10.54 -12.43
CA ALA A 210 2.78 11.34 -11.22
C ALA A 210 4.12 11.84 -10.67
N ASN A 211 4.07 12.82 -9.77
CA ASN A 211 5.21 13.29 -9.00
C ASN A 211 5.07 12.83 -7.54
N GLY A 212 6.11 12.20 -6.99
CA GLY A 212 6.07 11.67 -5.63
C GLY A 212 5.91 12.75 -4.55
N PHE A 213 6.39 13.97 -4.78
CA PHE A 213 6.15 15.08 -3.86
C PHE A 213 4.68 15.49 -3.83
N ASP A 214 3.99 15.45 -4.97
CA ASP A 214 2.56 15.73 -5.05
C ASP A 214 1.76 14.64 -4.32
N ILE A 215 2.15 13.38 -4.48
CA ILE A 215 1.53 12.25 -3.76
C ILE A 215 1.74 12.42 -2.26
N LEU A 216 2.95 12.76 -1.81
CA LEU A 216 3.24 13.03 -0.40
C LEU A 216 2.35 14.14 0.15
N ALA A 217 2.25 15.27 -0.55
CA ALA A 217 1.41 16.39 -0.14
C ALA A 217 -0.07 15.97 0.01
N ARG A 218 -0.60 15.21 -0.95
CA ARG A 218 -1.98 14.68 -0.92
C ARG A 218 -2.20 13.72 0.23
N ILE A 219 -1.24 12.81 0.50
CA ILE A 219 -1.29 11.91 1.67
C ILE A 219 -1.37 12.73 2.96
N ARG A 220 -0.61 13.82 3.09
CA ARG A 220 -0.61 14.66 4.29
C ARG A 220 -1.87 15.51 4.46
N GLN A 221 -2.52 15.88 3.37
CA GLN A 221 -3.79 16.60 3.40
C GLN A 221 -4.99 15.67 3.65
N HIS A 222 -4.86 14.38 3.32
CA HIS A 222 -5.96 13.43 3.46
C HIS A 222 -6.20 13.03 4.92
N PRO A 223 -7.43 13.18 5.46
CA PRO A 223 -7.72 12.95 6.88
C PRO A 223 -7.33 11.56 7.39
N ALA A 224 -7.58 10.52 6.59
CA ALA A 224 -7.29 9.13 6.95
C ALA A 224 -5.83 8.72 6.75
N LEU A 225 -5.07 9.43 5.89
CA LEU A 225 -3.71 9.05 5.50
C LEU A 225 -2.61 9.93 6.10
N LYS A 226 -2.96 11.11 6.65
CA LYS A 226 -1.99 12.13 7.09
C LYS A 226 -0.95 11.64 8.09
N THR A 227 -1.24 10.57 8.83
CA THR A 227 -0.33 9.96 9.82
C THR A 227 0.42 8.75 9.27
N LEU A 228 0.11 8.31 8.04
CA LEU A 228 0.75 7.16 7.41
C LEU A 228 2.23 7.47 7.14
N PRO A 229 3.16 6.65 7.62
CA PRO A 229 4.58 6.87 7.39
C PRO A 229 4.94 6.81 5.91
N VAL A 230 5.74 7.77 5.43
CA VAL A 230 6.23 7.84 4.05
C VAL A 230 7.74 8.01 4.06
N ILE A 231 8.45 7.11 3.39
CA ILE A 231 9.87 7.19 3.09
C ILE A 231 10.02 7.46 1.60
N MET A 232 10.67 8.55 1.22
CA MET A 232 10.98 8.82 -0.17
C MET A 232 12.16 7.97 -0.62
N LEU A 233 12.03 7.30 -1.79
CA LEU A 233 13.11 6.57 -2.46
C LEU A 233 13.35 7.23 -3.81
N THR A 234 14.51 7.81 -4.07
CA THR A 234 14.69 8.58 -5.30
C THR A 234 16.13 8.70 -5.74
N ALA A 235 16.35 8.87 -7.05
CA ALA A 235 17.65 9.23 -7.61
C ALA A 235 18.02 10.70 -7.35
N GLN A 236 17.08 11.54 -6.91
CA GLN A 236 17.36 12.94 -6.58
C GLN A 236 18.05 13.01 -5.22
N SER A 237 19.26 13.58 -5.20
CA SER A 237 20.10 13.68 -4.00
C SER A 237 20.41 15.12 -3.61
N SER A 238 19.75 16.12 -4.27
CA SER A 238 20.03 17.50 -3.92
C SER A 238 19.55 17.82 -2.50
N ARG A 239 20.33 18.62 -1.79
CA ARG A 239 19.95 19.14 -0.46
C ARG A 239 18.55 19.77 -0.47
N LYS A 240 18.21 20.45 -1.56
CA LYS A 240 16.91 21.11 -1.73
C LYS A 240 15.76 20.08 -1.75
N ASP A 241 15.92 18.98 -2.47
CA ASP A 241 14.88 17.95 -2.57
C ASP A 241 14.65 17.22 -1.25
N VAL A 242 15.75 16.92 -0.54
CA VAL A 242 15.68 16.34 0.81
C VAL A 242 14.94 17.26 1.77
N LEU A 243 15.35 18.54 1.81
CA LEU A 243 14.71 19.54 2.67
C LEU A 243 13.23 19.72 2.31
N TYR A 244 12.92 19.72 1.00
CA TYR A 244 11.55 19.84 0.52
C TYR A 244 10.70 18.66 1.00
N ALA A 245 11.16 17.41 0.82
CA ALA A 245 10.44 16.22 1.27
C ALA A 245 10.15 16.24 2.78
N LEU A 246 11.18 16.52 3.58
CA LEU A 246 11.05 16.55 5.03
C LEU A 246 10.15 17.69 5.50
N ALA A 247 10.25 18.87 4.87
CA ALA A 247 9.35 20.01 5.14
C ALA A 247 7.89 19.71 4.78
N HIS A 248 7.66 18.81 3.80
CA HIS A 248 6.33 18.36 3.40
C HIS A 248 5.89 17.08 4.14
N GLY A 249 6.58 16.72 5.22
CA GLY A 249 6.14 15.68 6.14
C GLY A 249 6.55 14.26 5.76
N ALA A 250 7.57 14.06 4.92
CA ALA A 250 8.19 12.76 4.77
C ALA A 250 8.79 12.31 6.12
N ASN A 251 8.64 11.01 6.44
CA ASN A 251 9.24 10.42 7.63
C ASN A 251 10.67 9.93 7.37
N GLY A 252 11.02 9.76 6.10
CA GLY A 252 12.35 9.36 5.69
C GLY A 252 12.67 9.77 4.25
N TYR A 253 13.95 9.76 3.92
CA TYR A 253 14.44 10.02 2.59
C TYR A 253 15.68 9.16 2.33
N ILE A 254 15.67 8.38 1.26
CA ILE A 254 16.74 7.48 0.87
C ILE A 254 17.06 7.71 -0.59
N THR A 255 18.33 8.00 -0.90
CA THR A 255 18.76 8.20 -2.29
C THR A 255 19.15 6.88 -2.94
N LYS A 256 18.76 6.69 -4.21
CA LYS A 256 19.17 5.56 -5.06
C LYS A 256 20.53 5.86 -5.72
N PRO A 257 21.44 4.91 -5.80
CA PRO A 257 21.43 3.57 -5.20
C PRO A 257 21.63 3.62 -3.69
N PHE A 258 21.10 2.64 -2.95
CA PHE A 258 21.27 2.54 -1.49
C PHE A 258 21.66 1.13 -1.07
N GLU A 259 22.29 1.06 0.09
CA GLU A 259 22.62 -0.22 0.74
C GLU A 259 21.37 -0.83 1.36
N HIS A 260 21.26 -2.17 1.27
CA HIS A 260 20.17 -2.95 1.87
C HIS A 260 19.91 -2.57 3.33
N GLU A 261 20.98 -2.51 4.11
CA GLU A 261 20.94 -2.21 5.54
C GLU A 261 20.38 -0.82 5.84
N ALA A 262 20.65 0.17 4.97
CA ALA A 262 20.14 1.53 5.11
C ALA A 262 18.61 1.58 4.96
N LEU A 263 18.06 0.84 4.00
CA LEU A 263 16.61 0.73 3.83
C LEU A 263 15.95 0.03 5.03
N VAL A 264 16.48 -1.12 5.44
CA VAL A 264 15.95 -1.90 6.57
C VAL A 264 16.00 -1.11 7.87
N LYS A 265 17.11 -0.42 8.14
CA LYS A 265 17.26 0.46 9.30
C LYS A 265 16.23 1.59 9.29
N SER A 266 16.01 2.20 8.14
CA SER A 266 15.02 3.27 7.98
C SER A 266 13.60 2.78 8.21
N LEU A 267 13.23 1.63 7.65
CA LEU A 267 11.93 1.00 7.88
C LEU A 267 11.73 0.68 9.37
N LYS A 268 12.71 0.04 10.01
CA LYS A 268 12.64 -0.26 11.44
C LYS A 268 12.51 1.00 12.29
N SER A 269 13.26 2.06 11.96
CA SER A 269 13.18 3.35 12.66
C SER A 269 11.79 3.99 12.53
N VAL A 270 11.27 4.08 11.32
CA VAL A 270 9.96 4.70 11.03
C VAL A 270 8.82 3.92 11.66
N LEU A 271 8.89 2.59 11.67
CA LEU A 271 7.91 1.70 12.31
C LEU A 271 8.08 1.59 13.84
N GLY A 272 9.12 2.20 14.41
CA GLY A 272 9.39 2.14 15.85
C GLY A 272 9.88 0.77 16.33
N LEU A 273 10.56 0.01 15.45
CA LEU A 273 11.09 -1.34 15.74
C LEU A 273 12.55 -1.31 16.23
N THR A 274 13.19 -0.15 16.24
CA THR A 274 14.51 0.06 16.85
C THR A 274 14.31 0.30 18.33
N GLY A 275 14.61 -0.70 19.14
CA GLY A 275 14.75 -0.63 20.60
C GLY A 275 16.20 -0.74 20.97
#